data_796207e23a30dcf832ca0541333c307f
#
_entry.id   796207e23a30dcf832ca0541333c307f
#
_cell.length_a   1.000
_cell.length_b   1.000
_cell.length_c   1.000
_cell.angle_alpha   90.00
_cell.angle_beta   90.00
_cell.angle_gamma   90.00
#
_symmetry.space_group_name_H-M   'P 1'
#
loop_
_entity.id
_entity.type
_entity.pdbx_description
1 polymer ?
#
loop_
_entity_poly.entity_id
_entity_poly.type
_entity_poly.pdbx_seq_one_letter_code
_entity_poly.pdbx_strand_id
1 'polypeptide(L)'
;MEQDNNGNIIIYQSDDGKTHIEVRLENETLWLTQQQMADLYQTSRTNVVEHIKHIYEEGELDEGSTCRKFRQVRNEGKKQVEREMNFYSLDMIISLGYRVKSVIATHFRRWATERLREYIIKGFALDDERLKQLGGGNYWKELLNRIRDIRSSEKVMYRQVLDLYATAVDYDPRSDLSVEFFKIVQNKLHYAAHGHTAVEVIYERADAEQAFMGLTSFKGEHPTLQDARIAKNYLKEDELKVLNNLVSGYFDFAEIQAMRHNPMYMLDYVKQLDNILSSTGGALLTDAGKVSHAQAMKKAEEEYRKYEVRTLSPVEAAYLDTIKKLGNETKRKKME
;
A
#
# COMPACT_ATOMS: atom_id res chain seq x y z
N MET A 1 8.96 -26.34 11.06
CA MET A 1 9.97 -26.55 10.00
C MET A 1 9.86 -25.34 9.09
N GLU A 2 10.64 -24.32 9.41
CA GLU A 2 10.81 -23.14 8.53
C GLU A 2 11.59 -23.61 7.31
N GLN A 3 10.98 -23.58 6.15
CA GLN A 3 11.68 -23.77 4.90
C GLN A 3 12.51 -22.49 4.66
N ASP A 4 13.83 -22.62 4.82
CA ASP A 4 14.82 -21.67 4.35
C ASP A 4 14.62 -21.44 2.84
N ASN A 5 13.93 -20.38 2.50
CA ASN A 5 13.75 -19.94 1.12
C ASN A 5 14.96 -19.10 0.71
N ASN A 6 16.13 -19.76 0.69
CA ASN A 6 17.43 -19.19 0.35
C ASN A 6 17.59 -19.11 -1.18
N GLY A 7 16.85 -18.22 -1.81
CA GLY A 7 17.03 -17.90 -3.22
C GLY A 7 18.25 -16.99 -3.45
N ASN A 8 19.13 -17.35 -4.37
CA ASN A 8 20.16 -16.44 -4.85
C ASN A 8 19.49 -15.26 -5.56
N ILE A 9 19.76 -14.03 -5.13
CA ILE A 9 19.29 -12.83 -5.83
C ILE A 9 20.41 -12.27 -6.67
N ILE A 10 20.12 -12.05 -7.95
CA ILE A 10 20.99 -11.30 -8.85
C ILE A 10 20.71 -9.82 -8.61
N ILE A 11 21.64 -9.10 -7.98
CA ILE A 11 21.49 -7.66 -7.76
C ILE A 11 21.74 -6.89 -9.05
N TYR A 12 22.68 -7.35 -9.86
CA TYR A 12 23.08 -6.72 -11.09
C TYR A 12 23.67 -7.75 -12.05
N GLN A 13 23.24 -7.70 -13.30
CA GLN A 13 23.88 -8.40 -14.40
C GLN A 13 24.33 -7.36 -15.44
N SER A 14 25.61 -7.41 -15.84
CA SER A 14 26.10 -6.55 -16.91
C SER A 14 25.48 -6.95 -18.25
N ASP A 15 25.33 -5.98 -19.17
CA ASP A 15 24.74 -6.22 -20.51
C ASP A 15 25.49 -7.28 -21.32
N ASP A 16 26.78 -7.54 -21.00
CA ASP A 16 27.61 -8.57 -21.59
C ASP A 16 27.53 -9.94 -20.87
N GLY A 17 26.73 -10.04 -19.81
CA GLY A 17 26.53 -11.26 -19.03
C GLY A 17 27.74 -11.72 -18.20
N LYS A 18 28.87 -10.99 -18.23
CA LYS A 18 30.13 -11.41 -17.59
C LYS A 18 30.22 -11.07 -16.11
N THR A 19 29.44 -10.11 -15.67
CA THR A 19 29.39 -9.74 -14.25
C THR A 19 27.97 -9.98 -13.76
N HIS A 20 27.77 -11.03 -13.00
CA HIS A 20 26.56 -11.24 -12.21
C HIS A 20 26.97 -11.42 -10.76
N ILE A 21 26.15 -10.86 -9.88
CA ILE A 21 26.39 -10.94 -8.45
C ILE A 21 25.23 -11.68 -7.86
N GLU A 22 25.51 -12.94 -7.58
CA GLU A 22 24.61 -13.74 -6.79
C GLU A 22 24.83 -13.41 -5.31
N VAL A 23 23.80 -13.01 -4.66
CA VAL A 23 23.85 -12.70 -3.24
C VAL A 23 22.74 -13.44 -2.53
N ARG A 24 23.12 -14.00 -1.39
CA ARG A 24 22.20 -14.70 -0.51
C ARG A 24 21.48 -13.69 0.36
N LEU A 25 20.15 -13.70 0.32
CA LEU A 25 19.34 -12.93 1.26
C LEU A 25 19.27 -13.68 2.61
N GLU A 26 19.63 -12.99 3.68
CA GLU A 26 19.27 -13.38 5.03
C GLU A 26 18.36 -12.30 5.63
N ASN A 27 17.17 -12.69 6.10
CA ASN A 27 16.20 -11.77 6.72
C ASN A 27 15.87 -10.53 5.86
N GLU A 28 15.53 -10.74 4.58
CA GLU A 28 15.15 -9.69 3.62
C GLU A 28 16.23 -8.64 3.32
N THR A 29 17.47 -8.84 3.76
CA THR A 29 18.60 -7.97 3.47
C THR A 29 19.81 -8.75 3.02
N LEU A 30 20.75 -8.05 2.43
CA LEU A 30 21.97 -8.53 1.84
C LEU A 30 23.14 -8.01 2.65
N TRP A 31 24.10 -8.88 2.92
CA TRP A 31 25.32 -8.53 3.65
C TRP A 31 26.56 -8.86 2.83
N LEU A 32 27.39 -7.87 2.54
CA LEU A 32 28.67 -8.03 1.84
C LEU A 32 29.84 -7.53 2.69
N THR A 33 31.00 -8.19 2.52
CA THR A 33 32.27 -7.71 3.04
C THR A 33 32.84 -6.58 2.16
N GLN A 34 33.79 -5.82 2.69
CA GLN A 34 34.51 -4.79 1.91
C GLN A 34 35.14 -5.35 0.65
N GLN A 35 35.69 -6.58 0.70
CA GLN A 35 36.28 -7.21 -0.48
C GLN A 35 35.20 -7.56 -1.52
N GLN A 36 34.11 -8.15 -1.11
CA GLN A 36 33.00 -8.46 -2.01
C GLN A 36 32.42 -7.19 -2.67
N MET A 37 32.33 -6.08 -1.92
CA MET A 37 31.89 -4.79 -2.51
C MET A 37 32.94 -4.21 -3.47
N ALA A 38 34.23 -4.41 -3.19
CA ALA A 38 35.30 -4.01 -4.12
C ALA A 38 35.23 -4.80 -5.43
N ASP A 39 35.02 -6.10 -5.32
CA ASP A 39 34.87 -7.01 -6.48
C ASP A 39 33.59 -6.66 -7.26
N LEU A 40 32.47 -6.41 -6.56
CA LEU A 40 31.19 -5.99 -7.11
C LEU A 40 31.31 -4.74 -7.99
N TYR A 41 31.94 -3.69 -7.49
CA TYR A 41 32.09 -2.43 -8.18
C TYR A 41 33.36 -2.31 -9.01
N GLN A 42 34.15 -3.39 -9.10
CA GLN A 42 35.45 -3.41 -9.79
C GLN A 42 36.35 -2.22 -9.37
N THR A 43 36.55 -2.10 -8.08
CA THR A 43 37.37 -1.05 -7.46
C THR A 43 38.31 -1.66 -6.43
N SER A 44 39.21 -0.85 -5.86
CA SER A 44 40.09 -1.32 -4.77
C SER A 44 39.37 -1.39 -3.43
N ARG A 45 39.75 -2.34 -2.57
CA ARG A 45 39.23 -2.41 -1.20
C ARG A 45 39.50 -1.11 -0.44
N THR A 46 40.68 -0.47 -0.64
CA THR A 46 41.02 0.80 0.00
C THR A 46 40.00 1.88 -0.35
N ASN A 47 39.62 2.00 -1.60
CA ASN A 47 38.60 2.95 -2.06
C ASN A 47 37.23 2.69 -1.41
N VAL A 48 36.86 1.42 -1.28
CA VAL A 48 35.63 1.02 -0.56
C VAL A 48 35.67 1.47 0.90
N VAL A 49 36.77 1.22 1.59
CA VAL A 49 36.95 1.63 3.01
C VAL A 49 36.84 3.14 3.18
N GLU A 50 37.47 3.92 2.30
CA GLU A 50 37.41 5.38 2.33
C GLU A 50 35.97 5.90 2.13
N HIS A 51 35.25 5.34 1.17
CA HIS A 51 33.86 5.73 0.94
C HIS A 51 32.95 5.35 2.12
N ILE A 52 33.10 4.16 2.69
CA ILE A 52 32.34 3.75 3.88
C ILE A 52 32.58 4.74 5.02
N LYS A 53 33.84 5.11 5.26
CA LYS A 53 34.21 6.09 6.29
C LYS A 53 33.49 7.42 6.07
N HIS A 54 33.53 7.97 4.85
CA HIS A 54 32.85 9.22 4.52
C HIS A 54 31.32 9.14 4.64
N ILE A 55 30.69 8.00 4.26
CA ILE A 55 29.26 7.77 4.43
C ILE A 55 28.84 7.91 5.91
N TYR A 56 29.62 7.34 6.82
CA TYR A 56 29.36 7.45 8.25
C TYR A 56 29.69 8.85 8.81
N GLU A 57 30.80 9.46 8.40
CA GLU A 57 31.20 10.80 8.85
C GLU A 57 30.21 11.89 8.40
N GLU A 58 29.61 11.75 7.22
CA GLU A 58 28.59 12.64 6.68
C GLU A 58 27.19 12.38 7.28
N GLY A 59 27.01 11.31 8.05
CA GLY A 59 25.73 10.94 8.65
C GLY A 59 24.71 10.42 7.65
N GLU A 60 25.14 9.98 6.44
CA GLU A 60 24.24 9.39 5.45
C GLU A 60 23.64 8.07 5.94
N LEU A 61 24.45 7.25 6.62
CA LEU A 61 24.03 5.99 7.25
C LEU A 61 24.60 5.88 8.67
N ASP A 62 23.90 5.09 9.51
CA ASP A 62 24.35 4.74 10.84
C ASP A 62 25.12 3.42 10.84
N GLU A 63 26.30 3.37 11.48
CA GLU A 63 27.13 2.18 11.54
C GLU A 63 26.44 1.03 12.29
N GLY A 64 25.72 1.33 13.39
CA GLY A 64 25.06 0.31 14.21
C GLY A 64 23.99 -0.48 13.48
N SER A 65 23.30 0.14 12.49
CA SER A 65 22.27 -0.48 11.69
C SER A 65 22.78 -1.13 10.41
N THR A 66 23.91 -0.64 9.86
CA THR A 66 24.39 -1.04 8.53
C THR A 66 25.69 -1.85 8.53
N CYS A 67 26.33 -2.07 9.70
CA CYS A 67 27.53 -2.89 9.86
C CYS A 67 27.31 -3.95 10.93
N ARG A 68 27.64 -5.20 10.63
CA ARG A 68 27.63 -6.31 11.59
C ARG A 68 28.89 -7.14 11.49
N LYS A 69 29.34 -7.71 12.62
CA LYS A 69 30.46 -8.63 12.68
C LYS A 69 29.96 -10.06 12.61
N PHE A 70 30.45 -10.81 11.63
CA PHE A 70 30.22 -12.24 11.54
C PHE A 70 31.54 -13.01 11.67
N ARG A 71 31.45 -14.17 12.30
CA ARG A 71 32.59 -15.10 12.39
C ARG A 71 32.64 -15.93 11.13
N GLN A 72 33.74 -15.89 10.42
CA GLN A 72 33.98 -16.70 9.23
C GLN A 72 35.15 -17.65 9.50
N VAL A 73 34.93 -18.96 9.29
CA VAL A 73 35.99 -19.98 9.36
C VAL A 73 36.66 -20.04 7.99
N ARG A 74 37.96 -19.78 7.96
CA ARG A 74 38.78 -19.94 6.74
C ARG A 74 39.82 -21.01 6.94
N ASN A 75 40.04 -21.82 5.91
CA ASN A 75 41.12 -22.79 5.87
C ASN A 75 42.40 -22.06 5.43
N GLU A 76 43.35 -21.83 6.36
CA GLU A 76 44.69 -21.33 6.04
C GLU A 76 45.66 -22.52 6.07
N GLY A 77 45.91 -23.14 4.92
CA GLY A 77 46.67 -24.36 4.80
C GLY A 77 45.97 -25.55 5.51
N LYS A 78 46.60 -26.13 6.55
CA LYS A 78 46.05 -27.26 7.33
C LYS A 78 45.30 -26.82 8.61
N LYS A 79 45.16 -25.52 8.86
CA LYS A 79 44.48 -25.00 10.06
C LYS A 79 43.20 -24.26 9.68
N GLN A 80 42.15 -24.51 10.43
CA GLN A 80 40.95 -23.69 10.44
C GLN A 80 41.16 -22.50 11.37
N VAL A 81 41.00 -21.29 10.83
CA VAL A 81 41.14 -20.04 11.60
C VAL A 81 39.80 -19.33 11.55
N GLU A 82 39.25 -19.03 12.72
CA GLU A 82 38.08 -18.17 12.86
C GLU A 82 38.53 -16.71 12.85
N ARG A 83 37.91 -15.92 11.98
CA ARG A 83 38.10 -14.45 11.96
C ARG A 83 36.78 -13.73 12.00
N GLU A 84 36.69 -12.70 12.83
CA GLU A 84 35.58 -11.75 12.79
C GLU A 84 35.75 -10.81 11.59
N MET A 85 34.76 -10.72 10.75
CA MET A 85 34.76 -9.83 9.59
C MET A 85 33.53 -8.92 9.60
N ASN A 86 33.73 -7.66 9.23
CA ASN A 86 32.65 -6.71 9.06
C ASN A 86 31.90 -7.01 7.75
N PHE A 87 30.58 -7.10 7.85
CA PHE A 87 29.65 -7.20 6.77
C PHE A 87 28.75 -5.95 6.76
N TYR A 88 28.39 -5.49 5.61
CA TYR A 88 27.66 -4.26 5.38
C TYR A 88 26.34 -4.55 4.69
N SER A 89 25.27 -3.86 5.12
CA SER A 89 23.91 -4.06 4.63
C SER A 89 23.72 -3.61 3.17
N LEU A 90 22.56 -3.92 2.61
CA LEU A 90 22.14 -3.47 1.29
C LEU A 90 22.18 -1.94 1.17
N ASP A 91 21.81 -1.20 2.22
CA ASP A 91 21.84 0.26 2.21
C ASP A 91 23.26 0.78 1.96
N MET A 92 24.26 0.23 2.65
CA MET A 92 25.67 0.57 2.45
C MET A 92 26.12 0.23 1.02
N ILE A 93 25.70 -0.91 0.48
CA ILE A 93 26.04 -1.33 -0.87
C ILE A 93 25.48 -0.33 -1.89
N ILE A 94 24.23 0.09 -1.72
CA ILE A 94 23.58 1.08 -2.59
C ILE A 94 24.32 2.43 -2.51
N SER A 95 24.54 2.97 -1.31
CA SER A 95 25.23 4.26 -1.10
C SER A 95 26.63 4.25 -1.70
N LEU A 96 27.37 3.15 -1.54
CA LEU A 96 28.68 2.96 -2.16
C LEU A 96 28.61 3.00 -3.69
N GLY A 97 27.59 2.39 -4.30
CA GLY A 97 27.36 2.40 -5.75
C GLY A 97 27.17 3.78 -6.35
N TYR A 98 26.62 4.73 -5.58
CA TYR A 98 26.51 6.13 -6.00
C TYR A 98 27.84 6.90 -5.91
N ARG A 99 28.79 6.48 -5.06
CA ARG A 99 30.04 7.20 -4.77
C ARG A 99 31.25 6.67 -5.55
N VAL A 100 31.30 5.37 -5.81
CA VAL A 100 32.44 4.73 -6.50
C VAL A 100 32.51 5.17 -7.97
N LYS A 101 33.71 5.51 -8.42
CA LYS A 101 34.01 5.85 -9.81
C LYS A 101 34.51 4.62 -10.58
N SER A 102 33.56 3.82 -11.11
CA SER A 102 33.88 2.70 -12.00
C SER A 102 32.81 2.57 -13.10
N VAL A 103 33.10 1.80 -14.14
CA VAL A 103 32.14 1.51 -15.22
C VAL A 103 30.92 0.77 -14.65
N ILE A 104 31.16 -0.22 -13.78
CA ILE A 104 30.09 -1.00 -13.15
C ILE A 104 29.20 -0.12 -12.26
N ALA A 105 29.80 0.74 -11.43
CA ALA A 105 29.01 1.69 -10.64
C ALA A 105 28.21 2.67 -11.51
N THR A 106 28.72 3.02 -12.69
CA THR A 106 27.96 3.83 -13.65
C THR A 106 26.75 3.08 -14.21
N HIS A 107 26.90 1.80 -14.57
CA HIS A 107 25.79 0.98 -15.02
C HIS A 107 24.75 0.79 -13.90
N PHE A 108 25.21 0.54 -12.67
CA PHE A 108 24.33 0.47 -11.50
C PHE A 108 23.50 1.75 -11.32
N ARG A 109 24.14 2.94 -11.38
CA ARG A 109 23.43 4.21 -11.27
C ARG A 109 22.39 4.44 -12.37
N ARG A 110 22.71 4.04 -13.62
CA ARG A 110 21.74 4.11 -14.73
C ARG A 110 20.52 3.24 -14.47
N TRP A 111 20.75 1.97 -14.11
CA TRP A 111 19.69 1.04 -13.75
C TRP A 111 18.84 1.56 -12.57
N ALA A 112 19.47 2.01 -11.49
CA ALA A 112 18.76 2.57 -10.33
C ALA A 112 17.94 3.82 -10.72
N THR A 113 18.50 4.71 -11.56
CA THR A 113 17.81 5.89 -12.06
C THR A 113 16.58 5.50 -12.89
N GLU A 114 16.65 4.46 -13.71
CA GLU A 114 15.50 3.96 -14.46
C GLU A 114 14.39 3.43 -13.55
N ARG A 115 14.74 2.65 -12.53
CA ARG A 115 13.77 2.15 -11.53
C ARG A 115 13.13 3.29 -10.74
N LEU A 116 13.92 4.27 -10.30
CA LEU A 116 13.40 5.46 -9.61
C LEU A 116 12.49 6.30 -10.52
N ARG A 117 12.88 6.50 -11.77
CA ARG A 117 12.05 7.22 -12.75
C ARG A 117 10.73 6.50 -12.98
N GLU A 118 10.75 5.18 -13.14
CA GLU A 118 9.55 4.39 -13.29
C GLU A 118 8.62 4.54 -12.09
N TYR A 119 9.17 4.42 -10.87
CA TYR A 119 8.42 4.62 -9.64
C TYR A 119 7.83 6.03 -9.50
N ILE A 120 8.61 7.08 -9.80
CA ILE A 120 8.16 8.48 -9.70
C ILE A 120 7.03 8.77 -10.70
N ILE A 121 7.13 8.25 -11.91
CA ILE A 121 6.14 8.52 -12.98
C ILE A 121 4.89 7.66 -12.80
N LYS A 122 5.05 6.36 -12.54
CA LYS A 122 3.95 5.39 -12.52
C LYS A 122 3.39 5.12 -11.11
N GLY A 123 4.18 5.39 -10.06
CA GLY A 123 3.87 5.03 -8.67
C GLY A 123 4.24 3.58 -8.29
N PHE A 124 4.84 2.82 -9.22
CA PHE A 124 5.33 1.46 -8.98
C PHE A 124 6.51 1.13 -9.89
N ALA A 125 7.33 0.15 -9.44
CA ALA A 125 8.35 -0.53 -10.24
C ALA A 125 8.28 -2.02 -9.90
N LEU A 126 8.20 -2.90 -10.91
CA LEU A 126 8.03 -4.34 -10.77
C LEU A 126 9.12 -5.10 -11.52
N ASP A 127 9.54 -6.22 -10.94
CA ASP A 127 10.36 -7.23 -11.57
C ASP A 127 9.47 -8.41 -11.95
N ASP A 128 8.82 -8.32 -13.10
CA ASP A 128 7.85 -9.29 -13.59
C ASP A 128 8.45 -10.68 -13.75
N GLU A 129 9.69 -10.76 -14.21
CA GLU A 129 10.36 -12.04 -14.44
C GLU A 129 10.65 -12.75 -13.13
N ARG A 130 11.16 -12.03 -12.13
CA ARG A 130 11.40 -12.57 -10.79
C ARG A 130 10.12 -13.03 -10.13
N LEU A 131 9.05 -12.26 -10.23
CA LEU A 131 7.74 -12.63 -9.67
C LEU A 131 7.17 -13.90 -10.33
N LYS A 132 7.37 -14.09 -11.63
CA LYS A 132 6.95 -15.31 -12.35
C LYS A 132 7.81 -16.52 -11.96
N GLN A 133 9.12 -16.37 -11.87
CA GLN A 133 10.06 -17.46 -11.53
C GLN A 133 9.87 -17.99 -10.11
N LEU A 134 9.57 -17.13 -9.14
CA LEU A 134 9.34 -17.52 -7.75
C LEU A 134 8.02 -18.26 -7.50
N GLY A 135 7.25 -18.57 -8.56
CA GLY A 135 6.00 -19.34 -8.44
C GLY A 135 4.96 -18.68 -7.55
N GLY A 136 5.05 -17.37 -7.37
CA GLY A 136 4.08 -16.59 -6.65
C GLY A 136 4.26 -16.46 -5.14
N GLY A 137 5.34 -16.86 -4.51
CA GLY A 137 5.64 -16.76 -3.07
C GLY A 137 4.90 -15.68 -2.25
N ASN A 138 5.40 -15.31 -1.10
CA ASN A 138 4.75 -14.31 -0.23
C ASN A 138 4.61 -12.93 -0.90
N TYR A 139 5.61 -12.49 -1.67
CA TYR A 139 5.58 -11.20 -2.38
C TYR A 139 4.52 -11.13 -3.49
N TRP A 140 4.24 -12.24 -4.16
CA TRP A 140 3.13 -12.30 -5.11
C TRP A 140 1.77 -12.08 -4.43
N LYS A 141 1.56 -12.72 -3.27
CA LYS A 141 0.33 -12.53 -2.49
C LYS A 141 0.21 -11.09 -1.98
N GLU A 142 1.31 -10.51 -1.52
CA GLU A 142 1.35 -9.11 -1.09
C GLU A 142 0.98 -8.17 -2.24
N LEU A 143 1.62 -8.31 -3.41
CA LEU A 143 1.34 -7.52 -4.60
C LEU A 143 -0.13 -7.64 -5.01
N LEU A 144 -0.65 -8.86 -5.07
CA LEU A 144 -2.05 -9.12 -5.43
C LEU A 144 -3.02 -8.46 -4.45
N ASN A 145 -2.74 -8.51 -3.16
CA ASN A 145 -3.56 -7.86 -2.14
C ASN A 145 -3.50 -6.33 -2.27
N ARG A 146 -2.35 -5.74 -2.55
CA ARG A 146 -2.19 -4.30 -2.81
C ARG A 146 -2.99 -3.86 -4.03
N ILE A 147 -2.91 -4.61 -5.14
CA ILE A 147 -3.67 -4.31 -6.38
C ILE A 147 -5.18 -4.35 -6.08
N ARG A 148 -5.66 -5.38 -5.37
CA ARG A 148 -7.07 -5.51 -4.99
C ARG A 148 -7.52 -4.39 -4.07
N ASP A 149 -6.69 -3.98 -3.12
CA ASP A 149 -6.97 -2.87 -2.22
C ASP A 149 -7.08 -1.53 -2.96
N ILE A 150 -6.17 -1.25 -3.89
CA ILE A 150 -6.22 -0.05 -4.75
C ILE A 150 -7.51 -0.08 -5.59
N ARG A 151 -7.83 -1.22 -6.21
CA ARG A 151 -9.00 -1.40 -7.08
C ARG A 151 -10.32 -1.21 -6.33
N SER A 152 -10.40 -1.62 -5.08
CA SER A 152 -11.58 -1.47 -4.22
C SER A 152 -11.64 -0.13 -3.49
N SER A 153 -10.65 0.77 -3.67
CA SER A 153 -10.75 2.12 -3.13
C SER A 153 -11.90 2.87 -3.78
N GLU A 154 -12.64 3.67 -2.99
CA GLU A 154 -13.87 4.32 -3.43
C GLU A 154 -13.69 5.09 -4.75
N LYS A 155 -12.61 5.88 -4.86
CA LYS A 155 -12.33 6.68 -6.05
C LYS A 155 -12.02 5.85 -7.29
N VAL A 156 -11.27 4.75 -7.16
CA VAL A 156 -10.92 3.87 -8.28
C VAL A 156 -12.14 3.04 -8.68
N MET A 157 -12.86 2.50 -7.70
CA MET A 157 -14.10 1.76 -7.92
C MET A 157 -15.16 2.62 -8.63
N TYR A 158 -15.34 3.86 -8.19
CA TYR A 158 -16.26 4.80 -8.86
C TYR A 158 -15.89 5.02 -10.33
N ARG A 159 -14.60 5.22 -10.62
CA ARG A 159 -14.14 5.38 -12.01
C ARG A 159 -14.39 4.12 -12.84
N GLN A 160 -14.08 2.93 -12.31
CA GLN A 160 -14.34 1.66 -13.00
C GLN A 160 -15.83 1.44 -13.27
N VAL A 161 -16.71 1.79 -12.32
CA VAL A 161 -18.17 1.75 -12.54
C VAL A 161 -18.60 2.70 -13.65
N LEU A 162 -18.02 3.91 -13.72
CA LEU A 162 -18.30 4.85 -14.82
C LEU A 162 -17.81 4.32 -16.17
N ASP A 163 -16.64 3.71 -16.22
CA ASP A 163 -16.10 3.10 -17.44
C ASP A 163 -17.01 1.97 -17.93
N LEU A 164 -17.51 1.13 -17.03
CA LEU A 164 -18.52 0.11 -17.36
C LEU A 164 -19.82 0.73 -17.85
N TYR A 165 -20.32 1.74 -17.16
CA TYR A 165 -21.51 2.46 -17.55
C TYR A 165 -21.39 3.00 -18.97
N ALA A 166 -20.24 3.57 -19.33
CA ALA A 166 -19.97 4.09 -20.66
C ALA A 166 -20.02 3.01 -21.77
N THR A 167 -19.90 1.73 -21.42
CA THR A 167 -20.05 0.61 -22.38
C THR A 167 -21.48 0.08 -22.48
N ALA A 168 -22.40 0.53 -21.64
CA ALA A 168 -23.80 0.10 -21.68
C ALA A 168 -24.54 0.69 -22.89
N VAL A 169 -25.44 -0.09 -23.46
CA VAL A 169 -26.27 0.31 -24.63
C VAL A 169 -27.16 1.51 -24.32
N ASP A 170 -27.61 1.59 -23.06
CA ASP A 170 -28.47 2.65 -22.52
C ASP A 170 -27.72 3.77 -21.82
N TYR A 171 -26.42 3.94 -22.15
CA TYR A 171 -25.62 5.02 -21.59
C TYR A 171 -26.14 6.40 -22.00
N ASP A 172 -26.38 7.24 -20.98
CA ASP A 172 -26.69 8.67 -21.15
C ASP A 172 -25.79 9.50 -20.23
N PRO A 173 -24.79 10.25 -20.78
CA PRO A 173 -23.87 11.05 -19.99
C PRO A 173 -24.52 12.23 -19.25
N ARG A 174 -25.79 12.56 -19.56
CA ARG A 174 -26.55 13.64 -18.91
C ARG A 174 -27.46 13.15 -17.79
N SER A 175 -27.51 11.84 -17.59
CA SER A 175 -28.37 11.20 -16.59
C SER A 175 -27.67 11.05 -15.25
N ASP A 176 -28.37 11.28 -14.15
CA ASP A 176 -27.92 10.99 -12.79
C ASP A 176 -27.87 9.47 -12.50
N LEU A 177 -28.25 8.62 -13.45
CA LEU A 177 -28.27 7.16 -13.33
C LEU A 177 -26.90 6.58 -13.03
N SER A 178 -25.81 7.23 -13.47
CA SER A 178 -24.44 6.78 -13.14
C SER A 178 -24.14 6.82 -11.64
N VAL A 179 -24.63 7.84 -10.94
CA VAL A 179 -24.47 7.97 -9.48
C VAL A 179 -25.31 6.93 -8.76
N GLU A 180 -26.54 6.69 -9.24
CA GLU A 180 -27.44 5.68 -8.69
C GLU A 180 -26.89 4.28 -8.88
N PHE A 181 -26.39 3.98 -10.07
CA PHE A 181 -25.74 2.69 -10.38
C PHE A 181 -24.54 2.43 -9.48
N PHE A 182 -23.67 3.44 -9.28
CA PHE A 182 -22.53 3.29 -8.37
C PHE A 182 -22.99 2.93 -6.95
N LYS A 183 -24.01 3.61 -6.43
CA LYS A 183 -24.56 3.31 -5.10
C LYS A 183 -25.09 1.89 -5.00
N ILE A 184 -25.80 1.42 -6.05
CA ILE A 184 -26.33 0.04 -6.11
C ILE A 184 -25.18 -0.95 -6.06
N VAL A 185 -24.18 -0.80 -6.94
CA VAL A 185 -23.00 -1.69 -7.00
C VAL A 185 -22.26 -1.70 -5.67
N GLN A 186 -21.95 -0.52 -5.13
CA GLN A 186 -21.24 -0.38 -3.87
C GLN A 186 -21.99 -1.06 -2.72
N ASN A 187 -23.29 -0.78 -2.58
CA ASN A 187 -24.09 -1.35 -1.49
C ASN A 187 -24.22 -2.87 -1.60
N LYS A 188 -24.42 -3.41 -2.81
CA LYS A 188 -24.49 -4.86 -3.02
C LYS A 188 -23.18 -5.56 -2.67
N LEU A 189 -22.05 -4.99 -3.07
CA LEU A 189 -20.71 -5.52 -2.75
C LEU A 189 -20.43 -5.49 -1.25
N HIS A 190 -20.74 -4.38 -0.57
CA HIS A 190 -20.62 -4.28 0.88
C HIS A 190 -21.50 -5.30 1.58
N TYR A 191 -22.78 -5.35 1.19
CA TYR A 191 -23.73 -6.26 1.82
C TYR A 191 -23.33 -7.73 1.68
N ALA A 192 -22.85 -8.13 0.52
CA ALA A 192 -22.36 -9.47 0.29
C ALA A 192 -21.08 -9.80 1.12
N ALA A 193 -20.26 -8.79 1.41
CA ALA A 193 -19.03 -8.97 2.16
C ALA A 193 -19.25 -9.12 3.67
N HIS A 194 -20.23 -8.39 4.26
CA HIS A 194 -20.38 -8.31 5.71
C HIS A 194 -21.82 -8.09 6.21
N GLY A 195 -22.82 -8.19 5.34
CA GLY A 195 -24.25 -8.14 5.71
C GLY A 195 -24.82 -6.74 5.94
N HIS A 196 -24.09 -5.67 5.61
CA HIS A 196 -24.52 -4.28 5.79
C HIS A 196 -24.20 -3.46 4.55
N THR A 197 -25.00 -2.45 4.26
CA THR A 197 -24.64 -1.45 3.24
C THR A 197 -23.49 -0.56 3.74
N ALA A 198 -22.85 0.16 2.83
CA ALA A 198 -21.75 1.06 3.20
C ALA A 198 -22.16 2.08 4.27
N VAL A 199 -23.36 2.63 4.15
CA VAL A 199 -23.88 3.63 5.13
C VAL A 199 -24.27 3.01 6.46
N GLU A 200 -24.77 1.78 6.48
CA GLU A 200 -25.07 1.03 7.71
C GLU A 200 -23.80 0.73 8.51
N VAL A 201 -22.71 0.36 7.86
CA VAL A 201 -21.40 0.16 8.52
C VAL A 201 -20.97 1.42 9.27
N ILE A 202 -21.02 2.58 8.61
CA ILE A 202 -20.66 3.86 9.23
C ILE A 202 -21.58 4.13 10.44
N TYR A 203 -22.89 3.98 10.24
CA TYR A 203 -23.87 4.27 11.26
C TYR A 203 -23.74 3.40 12.52
N GLU A 204 -23.47 2.12 12.35
CA GLU A 204 -23.36 1.14 13.44
C GLU A 204 -22.00 1.15 14.13
N ARG A 205 -20.91 1.41 13.38
CA ARG A 205 -19.55 1.24 13.90
C ARG A 205 -18.88 2.54 14.32
N ALA A 206 -19.39 3.71 13.90
CA ALA A 206 -18.90 5.00 14.36
C ALA A 206 -19.29 5.22 15.83
N ASP A 207 -18.33 5.10 16.73
CA ASP A 207 -18.50 5.18 18.17
C ASP A 207 -17.29 5.84 18.82
N ALA A 208 -17.47 7.05 19.36
CA ALA A 208 -16.41 7.82 20.02
C ALA A 208 -15.81 7.13 21.25
N GLU A 209 -16.51 6.14 21.85
CA GLU A 209 -16.01 5.39 22.99
C GLU A 209 -14.97 4.35 22.62
N GLN A 210 -14.94 3.91 21.36
CA GLN A 210 -13.97 2.96 20.85
C GLN A 210 -12.64 3.62 20.49
N ALA A 211 -11.58 2.80 20.44
CA ALA A 211 -10.29 3.24 19.93
C ALA A 211 -10.45 3.74 18.49
N PHE A 212 -9.91 4.94 18.21
CA PHE A 212 -10.00 5.60 16.91
C PHE A 212 -11.45 5.69 16.38
N MET A 213 -12.41 5.85 17.28
CA MET A 213 -13.86 5.86 17.02
C MET A 213 -14.39 4.67 16.18
N GLY A 214 -13.78 3.50 16.33
CA GLY A 214 -14.13 2.27 15.63
C GLY A 214 -13.48 2.10 14.24
N LEU A 215 -12.64 3.05 13.78
CA LEU A 215 -11.90 2.91 12.54
C LEU A 215 -10.74 1.90 12.69
N THR A 216 -10.58 1.06 11.69
CA THR A 216 -9.50 0.07 11.59
C THR A 216 -8.38 0.53 10.66
N SER A 217 -8.65 1.52 9.78
CA SER A 217 -7.69 2.05 8.81
C SER A 217 -7.90 3.56 8.62
N PHE A 218 -6.81 4.34 8.66
CA PHE A 218 -6.78 5.79 8.41
C PHE A 218 -5.34 6.25 8.19
N LYS A 219 -5.14 7.50 7.76
CA LYS A 219 -3.81 8.09 7.56
C LYS A 219 -3.40 8.92 8.78
N GLY A 220 -2.11 8.85 9.16
CA GLY A 220 -1.57 9.62 10.27
C GLY A 220 -1.77 8.96 11.63
N GLU A 221 -1.54 9.70 12.71
CA GLU A 221 -1.64 9.21 14.09
C GLU A 221 -3.09 9.17 14.61
N HIS A 222 -3.95 10.02 14.07
CA HIS A 222 -5.36 10.12 14.41
C HIS A 222 -6.24 10.19 13.17
N PRO A 223 -7.43 9.58 13.19
CA PRO A 223 -8.38 9.67 12.10
C PRO A 223 -8.92 11.10 11.92
N THR A 224 -9.24 11.44 10.69
CA THR A 224 -9.91 12.70 10.31
C THR A 224 -11.40 12.48 10.14
N LEU A 225 -12.19 13.59 10.09
CA LEU A 225 -13.60 13.51 9.75
C LEU A 225 -13.83 12.90 8.34
N GLN A 226 -12.89 13.10 7.41
CA GLN A 226 -12.98 12.46 6.10
C GLN A 226 -12.81 10.94 6.19
N ASP A 227 -11.89 10.47 7.03
CA ASP A 227 -11.72 9.03 7.26
C ASP A 227 -12.97 8.42 7.89
N ALA A 228 -13.60 9.13 8.84
CA ALA A 228 -14.82 8.70 9.51
C ALA A 228 -16.05 8.58 8.58
N ARG A 229 -16.02 9.19 7.40
CA ARG A 229 -17.09 9.13 6.39
C ARG A 229 -16.93 8.01 5.37
N ILE A 230 -15.88 7.22 5.46
CA ILE A 230 -15.56 6.15 4.52
C ILE A 230 -15.84 4.79 5.18
N ALA A 231 -16.84 4.08 4.69
CA ALA A 231 -17.27 2.78 5.23
C ALA A 231 -16.13 1.74 5.31
N LYS A 232 -15.29 1.70 4.28
CA LYS A 232 -14.15 0.78 4.19
C LYS A 232 -13.20 0.88 5.39
N ASN A 233 -13.08 2.07 5.98
CA ASN A 233 -12.21 2.33 7.11
C ASN A 233 -12.68 1.69 8.43
N TYR A 234 -13.91 1.21 8.51
CA TYR A 234 -14.49 0.50 9.66
C TYR A 234 -14.50 -1.01 9.50
N LEU A 235 -14.05 -1.53 8.35
CA LEU A 235 -14.09 -2.97 8.07
C LEU A 235 -12.94 -3.69 8.78
N LYS A 236 -13.25 -4.88 9.30
CA LYS A 236 -12.23 -5.80 9.80
C LYS A 236 -11.41 -6.37 8.63
N GLU A 237 -10.23 -6.87 8.92
CA GLU A 237 -9.31 -7.37 7.89
C GLU A 237 -9.94 -8.45 6.99
N ASP A 238 -10.70 -9.37 7.57
CA ASP A 238 -11.37 -10.42 6.82
C ASP A 238 -12.50 -9.90 5.94
N GLU A 239 -13.33 -8.97 6.46
CA GLU A 239 -14.38 -8.30 5.70
C GLU A 239 -13.79 -7.51 4.52
N LEU A 240 -12.68 -6.82 4.77
CA LEU A 240 -11.97 -6.07 3.75
C LEU A 240 -11.40 -6.98 2.66
N LYS A 241 -10.81 -8.14 3.03
CA LYS A 241 -10.33 -9.13 2.06
C LYS A 241 -11.46 -9.68 1.19
N VAL A 242 -12.61 -10.00 1.79
CA VAL A 242 -13.80 -10.47 1.05
C VAL A 242 -14.28 -9.39 0.09
N LEU A 243 -14.47 -8.14 0.56
CA LEU A 243 -14.89 -7.02 -0.29
C LEU A 243 -13.92 -6.80 -1.46
N ASN A 244 -12.63 -6.77 -1.20
CA ASN A 244 -11.59 -6.56 -2.22
C ASN A 244 -11.61 -7.66 -3.30
N ASN A 245 -11.88 -8.91 -2.93
CA ASN A 245 -12.01 -10.02 -3.86
C ASN A 245 -13.30 -9.93 -4.70
N LEU A 246 -14.42 -9.58 -4.06
CA LEU A 246 -15.71 -9.42 -4.76
C LEU A 246 -15.65 -8.27 -5.79
N VAL A 247 -15.08 -7.13 -5.40
CA VAL A 247 -14.85 -5.98 -6.30
C VAL A 247 -14.01 -6.41 -7.50
N SER A 248 -12.88 -7.10 -7.26
CA SER A 248 -12.00 -7.55 -8.35
C SER A 248 -12.71 -8.53 -9.28
N GLY A 249 -13.39 -9.54 -8.75
CA GLY A 249 -14.10 -10.53 -9.55
C GLY A 249 -15.23 -9.95 -10.40
N TYR A 250 -15.97 -8.97 -9.86
CA TYR A 250 -17.01 -8.27 -10.59
C TYR A 250 -16.45 -7.48 -11.78
N PHE A 251 -15.41 -6.69 -11.56
CA PHE A 251 -14.82 -5.90 -12.64
C PHE A 251 -14.12 -6.76 -13.69
N ASP A 252 -13.43 -7.84 -13.28
CA ASP A 252 -12.83 -8.80 -14.23
C ASP A 252 -13.88 -9.42 -15.14
N PHE A 253 -15.03 -9.82 -14.57
CA PHE A 253 -16.15 -10.34 -15.36
C PHE A 253 -16.70 -9.29 -16.33
N ALA A 254 -16.92 -8.07 -15.84
CA ALA A 254 -17.48 -7.00 -16.65
C ALA A 254 -16.54 -6.60 -17.81
N GLU A 255 -15.23 -6.57 -17.56
CA GLU A 255 -14.20 -6.35 -18.58
C GLU A 255 -14.24 -7.44 -19.68
N ILE A 256 -14.40 -8.72 -19.30
CA ILE A 256 -14.54 -9.82 -20.26
C ILE A 256 -15.77 -9.61 -21.16
N GLN A 257 -16.91 -9.14 -20.63
CA GLN A 257 -18.11 -8.87 -21.44
C GLN A 257 -17.88 -7.72 -22.43
N ALA A 258 -17.22 -6.65 -21.97
CA ALA A 258 -16.84 -5.53 -22.83
C ALA A 258 -15.88 -5.97 -23.96
N MET A 259 -14.87 -6.78 -23.66
CA MET A 259 -13.92 -7.32 -24.65
C MET A 259 -14.61 -8.21 -25.69
N ARG A 260 -15.65 -8.93 -25.31
CA ARG A 260 -16.43 -9.77 -26.22
C ARG A 260 -17.43 -8.99 -27.05
N HIS A 261 -17.54 -7.68 -26.87
CA HIS A 261 -18.51 -6.80 -27.53
C HIS A 261 -19.97 -7.28 -27.34
N ASN A 262 -20.27 -7.92 -26.22
CA ASN A 262 -21.63 -8.32 -25.90
C ASN A 262 -22.43 -7.07 -25.50
N PRO A 263 -23.56 -6.76 -26.21
CA PRO A 263 -24.39 -5.64 -25.82
C PRO A 263 -24.97 -5.88 -24.43
N MET A 264 -24.69 -4.99 -23.50
CA MET A 264 -25.21 -5.05 -22.12
C MET A 264 -25.88 -3.74 -21.76
N TYR A 265 -27.03 -3.86 -21.12
CA TYR A 265 -27.74 -2.72 -20.52
C TYR A 265 -27.28 -2.57 -19.04
N MET A 266 -27.50 -1.42 -18.47
CA MET A 266 -27.19 -1.15 -17.06
C MET A 266 -27.77 -2.20 -16.11
N LEU A 267 -29.02 -2.58 -16.35
CA LEU A 267 -29.70 -3.60 -15.56
C LEU A 267 -29.05 -4.98 -15.66
N ASP A 268 -28.42 -5.30 -16.80
CA ASP A 268 -27.74 -6.58 -16.99
C ASP A 268 -26.45 -6.62 -16.16
N TYR A 269 -25.73 -5.50 -16.03
CA TYR A 269 -24.57 -5.40 -15.13
C TYR A 269 -24.97 -5.62 -13.66
N VAL A 270 -26.13 -5.10 -13.21
CA VAL A 270 -26.64 -5.35 -11.85
C VAL A 270 -27.02 -6.81 -11.67
N LYS A 271 -27.73 -7.41 -12.64
CA LYS A 271 -28.09 -8.84 -12.58
C LYS A 271 -26.87 -9.75 -12.54
N GLN A 272 -25.83 -9.43 -13.32
CA GLN A 272 -24.59 -10.18 -13.31
C GLN A 272 -23.85 -10.04 -11.98
N LEU A 273 -23.87 -8.86 -11.37
CA LEU A 273 -23.36 -8.69 -10.01
C LEU A 273 -24.09 -9.64 -9.04
N ASP A 274 -25.42 -9.67 -9.06
CA ASP A 274 -26.21 -10.57 -8.22
C ASP A 274 -25.89 -12.06 -8.45
N ASN A 275 -25.69 -12.47 -9.71
CA ASN A 275 -25.26 -13.82 -10.04
C ASN A 275 -23.89 -14.18 -9.46
N ILE A 276 -22.92 -13.27 -9.57
CA ILE A 276 -21.58 -13.44 -9.00
C ILE A 276 -21.69 -13.56 -7.47
N LEU A 277 -22.39 -12.62 -6.82
CA LEU A 277 -22.54 -12.61 -5.38
C LEU A 277 -23.24 -13.88 -4.86
N SER A 278 -24.30 -14.32 -5.55
CA SER A 278 -24.97 -15.58 -5.22
C SER A 278 -24.06 -16.79 -5.35
N SER A 279 -23.19 -16.82 -6.36
CA SER A 279 -22.25 -17.94 -6.58
C SER A 279 -21.18 -18.04 -5.50
N THR A 280 -20.88 -16.93 -4.80
CA THR A 280 -19.93 -16.88 -3.69
C THR A 280 -20.54 -17.24 -2.33
N GLY A 281 -21.86 -17.52 -2.28
CA GLY A 281 -22.60 -17.78 -1.04
C GLY A 281 -22.86 -16.51 -0.21
N GLY A 282 -22.60 -15.32 -0.76
CA GLY A 282 -22.89 -14.05 -0.12
C GLY A 282 -24.38 -13.74 -0.06
N ALA A 283 -24.81 -13.00 0.96
CA ALA A 283 -26.19 -12.51 1.05
C ALA A 283 -26.44 -11.45 -0.01
N LEU A 284 -27.64 -11.48 -0.62
CA LEU A 284 -28.04 -10.49 -1.60
C LEU A 284 -28.81 -9.33 -0.96
N LEU A 285 -28.43 -8.11 -1.28
CA LEU A 285 -29.22 -6.92 -0.93
C LEU A 285 -30.40 -6.80 -1.87
N THR A 286 -31.61 -6.89 -1.30
CA THR A 286 -32.87 -6.81 -2.06
C THR A 286 -33.55 -5.45 -1.99
N ASP A 287 -33.09 -4.58 -1.07
CA ASP A 287 -33.65 -3.25 -0.84
C ASP A 287 -32.55 -2.18 -0.73
N ALA A 288 -32.91 -0.95 -0.43
CA ALA A 288 -31.97 0.18 -0.30
C ALA A 288 -31.18 0.20 1.02
N GLY A 289 -31.40 -0.77 1.93
CA GLY A 289 -30.90 -0.74 3.30
C GLY A 289 -31.77 0.10 4.25
N LYS A 290 -31.47 0.04 5.54
CA LYS A 290 -32.28 0.65 6.61
C LYS A 290 -31.84 2.06 7.00
N VAL A 291 -30.62 2.47 6.62
CA VAL A 291 -30.01 3.74 7.00
C VAL A 291 -29.78 4.60 5.76
N SER A 292 -30.22 5.86 5.82
CA SER A 292 -29.95 6.82 4.76
C SER A 292 -28.54 7.38 4.86
N HIS A 293 -27.97 7.84 3.73
CA HIS A 293 -26.66 8.50 3.71
C HIS A 293 -26.59 9.69 4.67
N ALA A 294 -27.65 10.52 4.74
CA ALA A 294 -27.70 11.66 5.64
C ALA A 294 -27.61 11.27 7.12
N GLN A 295 -28.28 10.18 7.50
CA GLN A 295 -28.23 9.66 8.89
C GLN A 295 -26.81 9.16 9.22
N ALA A 296 -26.18 8.41 8.32
CA ALA A 296 -24.83 7.90 8.53
C ALA A 296 -23.79 9.03 8.64
N MET A 297 -23.84 10.01 7.73
CA MET A 297 -22.94 11.16 7.77
C MET A 297 -23.11 12.01 9.02
N LYS A 298 -24.36 12.23 9.46
CA LYS A 298 -24.66 12.94 10.71
C LYS A 298 -24.10 12.19 11.92
N LYS A 299 -24.30 10.87 11.99
CA LYS A 299 -23.77 10.03 13.07
C LYS A 299 -22.23 10.07 13.10
N ALA A 300 -21.57 9.90 11.95
CA ALA A 300 -20.11 9.97 11.87
C ALA A 300 -19.57 11.33 12.35
N GLU A 301 -20.23 12.43 11.98
CA GLU A 301 -19.84 13.78 12.40
C GLU A 301 -20.06 14.00 13.92
N GLU A 302 -21.17 13.53 14.47
CA GLU A 302 -21.46 13.62 15.90
C GLU A 302 -20.44 12.82 16.74
N GLU A 303 -20.14 11.59 16.32
CA GLU A 303 -19.16 10.75 17.02
C GLU A 303 -17.74 11.29 16.86
N TYR A 304 -17.38 11.81 15.67
CA TYR A 304 -16.08 12.44 15.44
C TYR A 304 -15.87 13.65 16.36
N ARG A 305 -16.87 14.51 16.52
CA ARG A 305 -16.78 15.67 17.45
C ARG A 305 -16.56 15.23 18.91
N LYS A 306 -17.22 14.15 19.34
CA LYS A 306 -16.98 13.59 20.69
C LYS A 306 -15.58 13.02 20.82
N TYR A 307 -15.12 12.30 19.81
CA TYR A 307 -13.78 11.73 19.75
C TYR A 307 -12.70 12.81 19.79
N GLU A 308 -12.84 13.86 18.97
CA GLU A 308 -11.93 15.00 18.93
C GLU A 308 -11.78 15.67 20.31
N VAL A 309 -12.87 15.91 21.02
CA VAL A 309 -12.84 16.47 22.38
C VAL A 309 -12.09 15.57 23.37
N ARG A 310 -12.22 14.25 23.24
CA ARG A 310 -11.52 13.28 24.13
C ARG A 310 -10.04 13.16 23.85
N THR A 311 -9.62 13.37 22.61
CA THR A 311 -8.22 13.18 22.16
C THR A 311 -7.40 14.46 22.19
N LEU A 312 -8.02 15.62 22.41
CA LEU A 312 -7.33 16.89 22.58
C LEU A 312 -6.36 16.84 23.77
N SER A 313 -5.13 17.25 23.53
CA SER A 313 -4.18 17.51 24.60
C SER A 313 -4.70 18.68 25.48
N PRO A 314 -4.33 18.75 26.76
CA PRO A 314 -4.70 19.88 27.63
C PRO A 314 -4.33 21.25 27.04
N VAL A 315 -3.28 21.33 26.28
CA VAL A 315 -2.81 22.58 25.61
C VAL A 315 -3.73 22.97 24.46
N GLU A 316 -4.13 22.00 23.64
CA GLU A 316 -5.06 22.22 22.52
C GLU A 316 -6.46 22.59 23.03
N ALA A 317 -6.93 21.94 24.08
CA ALA A 317 -8.20 22.27 24.72
C ALA A 317 -8.21 23.71 25.25
N ALA A 318 -7.14 24.14 25.93
CA ALA A 318 -7.00 25.51 26.41
C ALA A 318 -6.93 26.54 25.27
N TYR A 319 -6.25 26.21 24.17
CA TYR A 319 -6.17 27.05 22.97
C TYR A 319 -7.53 27.23 22.30
N LEU A 320 -8.28 26.14 22.09
CA LEU A 320 -9.63 26.20 21.51
C LEU A 320 -10.64 26.98 22.39
N ASP A 321 -10.54 26.85 23.70
CA ASP A 321 -11.36 27.64 24.64
C ASP A 321 -11.04 29.16 24.52
N THR A 322 -9.79 29.49 24.33
CA THR A 322 -9.36 30.88 24.14
C THR A 322 -9.92 31.46 22.85
N ILE A 323 -9.83 30.70 21.72
CA ILE A 323 -10.41 31.10 20.43
C ILE A 323 -11.93 31.27 20.52
N LYS A 324 -12.64 30.34 21.17
CA LYS A 324 -14.11 30.47 21.38
C LYS A 324 -14.49 31.71 22.14
N LYS A 325 -13.75 32.05 23.23
CA LYS A 325 -13.94 33.27 23.99
C LYS A 325 -13.76 34.53 23.15
N LEU A 326 -12.64 34.61 22.40
CA LEU A 326 -12.37 35.73 21.50
C LEU A 326 -13.43 35.86 20.40
N GLY A 327 -13.87 34.73 19.80
CA GLY A 327 -14.94 34.73 18.81
C GLY A 327 -16.27 35.22 19.30
N ASN A 328 -16.63 34.90 20.57
CA ASN A 328 -17.85 35.37 21.21
C ASN A 328 -17.78 36.86 21.58
N GLU A 329 -16.63 37.34 22.02
CA GLU A 329 -16.39 38.76 22.27
C GLU A 329 -16.47 39.60 20.98
N THR A 330 -15.94 39.07 19.88
CA THR A 330 -16.00 39.75 18.58
C THR A 330 -17.44 39.81 18.03
N LYS A 331 -18.25 38.77 18.29
CA LYS A 331 -19.69 38.78 17.92
C LYS A 331 -20.50 39.76 18.79
N ARG A 332 -20.21 39.86 20.09
CA ARG A 332 -20.87 40.85 20.99
C ARG A 332 -20.55 42.28 20.56
N LYS A 333 -19.28 42.60 20.26
CA LYS A 333 -18.88 43.93 19.78
C LYS A 333 -19.42 44.31 18.37
N LYS A 334 -19.96 43.38 17.62
CA LYS A 334 -20.64 43.66 16.33
C LYS A 334 -22.14 43.86 16.47
N MET A 335 -22.71 43.56 17.64
CA MET A 335 -24.14 43.72 17.93
C MET A 335 -24.42 44.94 18.80
N GLU A 336 -23.38 45.60 19.35
CA GLU A 336 -23.41 46.94 19.93
C GLU A 336 -23.01 47.98 18.86
#